data_bacf3f39ff7868dd3c2b1f76a9dd6271
#
_entry.id   bacf3f39ff7868dd3c2b1f76a9dd6271
#
_cell.length_a   1.000
_cell.length_b   1.000
_cell.length_c   1.000
_cell.angle_alpha   90.00
_cell.angle_beta   90.00
_cell.angle_gamma   90.00
#
_symmetry.space_group_name_H-M   'P 1'
#
loop_
_entity.id
_entity.type
_entity.pdbx_description
1 polymer ?
#
loop_
_entity_poly.entity_id
_entity_poly.type
_entity_poly.pdbx_seq_one_letter_code
_entity_poly.pdbx_strand_id
1 'polypeptide(L)'
;MINRKEIQKISLQYRTLSSQMLKMNSQEEIYCIQQYFAFITKTELIMHYINECNKKVYDFEQIFSDKGWRDVLILPEKQEDLISYGYQLLQYILDGPKNLIALCMGYTGSNKFSDNIEAFMRKSIEPFVVAIRTYIELEFIDCEDVIENTKNKMVTIFLSYCQKDAADCLENSMAPCIYNKAKISRDIRDVEYHESFKRFMQSIEKHDYVITIISDNYLKSRNCMFEMLEVVKDSDFSKKLLFIVLQNEDVKYYKNTPAESIGADVYSAIGQAKYSKYWSSVDRALENEIQEIGNPMHAILQIKEKQIVQKILIDLPEFLEFIRDNKGISLSEHIDKGFADMISFMHL
;
A
#
# COMPACT_ATOMS: atom_id res chain seq x y z
N MET A 1 17.49 16.86 11.23
CA MET A 1 16.27 16.14 10.76
C MET A 1 16.36 14.71 11.28
N ILE A 2 15.37 14.27 12.01
CA ILE A 2 15.27 12.91 12.54
C ILE A 2 14.99 11.96 11.37
N ASN A 3 15.76 10.88 11.25
CA ASN A 3 15.55 9.93 10.15
C ASN A 3 14.47 8.89 10.49
N ARG A 4 13.88 8.25 9.45
CA ARG A 4 12.81 7.28 9.58
C ARG A 4 13.12 6.12 10.55
N LYS A 5 14.38 5.62 10.56
CA LYS A 5 14.79 4.54 11.48
C LYS A 5 14.77 5.01 12.94
N GLU A 6 15.08 6.27 13.19
CA GLU A 6 14.99 6.87 14.51
C GLU A 6 13.54 7.00 14.97
N ILE A 7 12.63 7.51 14.10
CA ILE A 7 11.20 7.58 14.42
C ILE A 7 10.62 6.18 14.67
N GLN A 8 11.02 5.18 13.89
CA GLN A 8 10.61 3.79 14.11
C GLN A 8 11.07 3.26 15.48
N LYS A 9 12.30 3.55 15.90
CA LYS A 9 12.79 3.19 17.23
C LYS A 9 12.02 3.92 18.34
N ILE A 10 11.76 5.21 18.15
CA ILE A 10 10.97 6.01 19.07
C ILE A 10 9.54 5.42 19.20
N SER A 11 8.89 5.11 18.10
CA SER A 11 7.56 4.50 18.08
C SER A 11 7.52 3.16 18.82
N LEU A 12 8.52 2.29 18.61
CA LEU A 12 8.61 1.00 19.30
C LEU A 12 8.79 1.15 20.81
N GLN A 13 9.73 2.00 21.25
CA GLN A 13 9.95 2.28 22.68
C GLN A 13 8.72 2.94 23.32
N TYR A 14 8.11 3.89 22.62
CA TYR A 14 6.89 4.55 23.06
C TYR A 14 5.77 3.55 23.33
N ARG A 15 5.50 2.64 22.38
CA ARG A 15 4.48 1.59 22.52
C ARG A 15 4.74 0.67 23.71
N THR A 16 6.01 0.33 23.93
CA THR A 16 6.41 -0.53 25.07
C THR A 16 6.15 0.16 26.39
N LEU A 17 6.70 1.36 26.58
CA LEU A 17 6.60 2.10 27.84
C LEU A 17 5.17 2.55 28.14
N SER A 18 4.43 3.03 27.13
CA SER A 18 3.03 3.39 27.30
C SER A 18 2.14 2.21 27.67
N SER A 19 2.38 1.04 27.07
CA SER A 19 1.63 -0.19 27.41
C SER A 19 1.90 -0.66 28.84
N GLN A 20 3.15 -0.55 29.30
CA GLN A 20 3.51 -0.87 30.69
C GLN A 20 2.83 0.08 31.67
N MET A 21 2.91 1.38 31.42
CA MET A 21 2.28 2.40 32.24
C MET A 21 0.74 2.26 32.30
N LEU A 22 0.07 2.03 31.16
CA LEU A 22 -1.38 1.92 31.13
C LEU A 22 -1.92 0.63 31.79
N LYS A 23 -1.08 -0.40 31.97
CA LYS A 23 -1.46 -1.65 32.62
C LYS A 23 -1.15 -1.68 34.11
N MET A 24 -0.56 -0.64 34.65
CA MET A 24 -0.29 -0.57 36.09
C MET A 24 -1.58 -0.59 36.92
N ASN A 25 -1.53 -1.22 38.05
CA ASN A 25 -2.67 -1.39 38.95
C ASN A 25 -2.29 -1.28 40.44
N SER A 26 -1.06 -0.90 40.75
CA SER A 26 -0.59 -0.66 42.11
C SER A 26 0.27 0.59 42.22
N GLN A 27 0.35 1.15 43.44
CA GLN A 27 1.21 2.31 43.75
C GLN A 27 2.70 1.96 43.58
N GLU A 28 3.08 0.70 43.78
CA GLU A 28 4.45 0.23 43.66
C GLU A 28 4.94 0.30 42.22
N GLU A 29 4.03 0.30 41.25
CA GLU A 29 4.32 0.40 39.82
C GLU A 29 4.49 1.86 39.33
N ILE A 30 4.53 2.85 40.23
CA ILE A 30 4.70 4.27 39.87
C ILE A 30 5.94 4.51 39.00
N TYR A 31 6.95 3.64 39.10
CA TYR A 31 8.14 3.68 38.24
C TYR A 31 7.82 3.57 36.74
N CYS A 32 6.68 2.95 36.38
CA CYS A 32 6.24 2.88 34.98
C CYS A 32 5.90 4.27 34.46
N ILE A 33 5.24 5.11 35.27
CA ILE A 33 4.97 6.51 34.94
C ILE A 33 6.29 7.28 34.83
N GLN A 34 7.21 7.08 35.78
CA GLN A 34 8.52 7.73 35.76
C GLN A 34 9.32 7.39 34.50
N GLN A 35 9.36 6.11 34.12
CA GLN A 35 10.05 5.67 32.90
C GLN A 35 9.42 6.25 31.63
N TYR A 36 8.10 6.21 31.54
CA TYR A 36 7.39 6.79 30.41
C TYR A 36 7.60 8.31 30.33
N PHE A 37 7.46 9.03 31.44
CA PHE A 37 7.66 10.47 31.51
C PHE A 37 9.11 10.88 31.17
N ALA A 38 10.10 10.15 31.70
CA ALA A 38 11.50 10.36 31.38
C ALA A 38 11.80 10.11 29.88
N PHE A 39 11.12 9.15 29.27
CA PHE A 39 11.28 8.88 27.85
C PHE A 39 10.70 10.01 26.99
N ILE A 40 9.45 10.46 27.24
CA ILE A 40 8.83 11.53 26.44
C ILE A 40 9.57 12.85 26.59
N THR A 41 10.09 13.18 27.79
CA THR A 41 10.83 14.41 28.03
C THR A 41 12.25 14.43 27.42
N LYS A 42 12.88 13.26 27.24
CA LYS A 42 14.19 13.13 26.60
C LYS A 42 14.12 13.00 25.09
N THR A 43 12.97 12.66 24.54
CA THR A 43 12.78 12.48 23.09
C THR A 43 12.44 13.82 22.45
N GLU A 44 13.40 14.42 21.73
CA GLU A 44 13.23 15.75 21.10
C GLU A 44 11.95 15.86 20.26
N LEU A 45 11.65 14.86 19.45
CA LEU A 45 10.45 14.82 18.60
C LEU A 45 9.16 15.01 19.43
N ILE A 46 9.04 14.23 20.51
CA ILE A 46 7.86 14.23 21.36
C ILE A 46 7.79 15.53 22.16
N MET A 47 8.94 15.93 22.73
CA MET A 47 9.00 17.12 23.57
C MET A 47 8.75 18.42 22.77
N HIS A 48 9.18 18.45 21.51
CA HIS A 48 8.86 19.56 20.59
C HIS A 48 7.34 19.73 20.46
N TYR A 49 6.63 18.64 20.13
CA TYR A 49 5.18 18.66 20.00
C TYR A 49 4.47 19.02 21.31
N ILE A 50 4.91 18.46 22.43
CA ILE A 50 4.35 18.82 23.75
C ILE A 50 4.53 20.33 24.00
N ASN A 51 5.70 20.89 23.74
CA ASN A 51 5.98 22.31 23.94
C ASN A 51 5.12 23.23 23.06
N GLU A 52 4.85 22.83 21.81
CA GLU A 52 3.95 23.57 20.94
C GLU A 52 2.51 23.61 21.47
N CYS A 53 2.06 22.52 22.09
CA CYS A 53 0.72 22.39 22.66
C CYS A 53 0.61 22.96 24.09
N ASN A 54 1.70 22.97 24.87
CA ASN A 54 1.71 23.28 26.31
C ASN A 54 1.65 24.79 26.59
N LYS A 55 0.60 25.45 26.10
CA LYS A 55 0.39 26.90 26.25
C LYS A 55 -0.55 27.27 27.41
N LYS A 56 -1.30 26.31 27.94
CA LYS A 56 -2.29 26.49 28.98
C LYS A 56 -1.81 25.83 30.27
N VAL A 57 -1.96 26.54 31.40
CA VAL A 57 -1.59 26.02 32.72
C VAL A 57 -2.84 25.52 33.44
N TYR A 58 -2.76 24.36 34.07
CA TYR A 58 -3.82 23.71 34.83
C TYR A 58 -3.45 23.60 36.29
N ASP A 59 -4.35 24.06 37.16
CA ASP A 59 -4.23 23.91 38.62
C ASP A 59 -4.81 22.56 39.06
N PHE A 60 -3.99 21.54 39.11
CA PHE A 60 -4.42 20.19 39.48
C PHE A 60 -4.77 20.07 40.96
N GLU A 61 -4.22 20.91 41.85
CA GLU A 61 -4.66 20.95 43.25
C GLU A 61 -6.15 21.35 43.34
N GLN A 62 -6.53 22.41 42.63
CA GLN A 62 -7.91 22.88 42.58
C GLN A 62 -8.80 21.85 41.86
N ILE A 63 -8.36 21.33 40.71
CA ILE A 63 -9.11 20.34 39.92
C ILE A 63 -9.43 19.07 40.73
N PHE A 64 -8.47 18.55 41.50
CA PHE A 64 -8.70 17.38 42.36
C PHE A 64 -9.46 17.75 43.65
N SER A 65 -9.40 18.99 44.10
CA SER A 65 -10.22 19.48 45.25
C SER A 65 -11.69 19.60 44.88
N ASP A 66 -11.96 20.08 43.67
CA ASP A 66 -13.33 20.28 43.17
C ASP A 66 -13.99 18.99 42.69
N LYS A 67 -13.18 17.92 42.48
CA LYS A 67 -13.67 16.63 42.05
C LYS A 67 -14.53 15.94 43.11
N GLY A 68 -15.81 15.67 42.80
CA GLY A 68 -16.67 14.85 43.63
C GLY A 68 -16.16 13.40 43.78
N TRP A 69 -16.60 12.70 44.84
CA TRP A 69 -16.14 11.36 45.20
C TRP A 69 -16.26 10.32 44.09
N ARG A 70 -17.22 10.43 43.18
CA ARG A 70 -17.44 9.48 42.06
C ARG A 70 -17.23 10.13 40.70
N ASP A 71 -16.72 11.33 40.66
CA ASP A 71 -16.47 12.00 39.40
C ASP A 71 -15.15 11.57 38.79
N VAL A 72 -15.08 11.61 37.47
CA VAL A 72 -13.83 11.44 36.70
C VAL A 72 -13.34 12.82 36.28
N LEU A 73 -12.05 12.95 35.98
CA LEU A 73 -11.52 14.19 35.42
C LEU A 73 -12.17 14.50 34.07
N ILE A 74 -12.58 15.72 33.88
CA ILE A 74 -13.11 16.21 32.60
C ILE A 74 -11.90 16.58 31.74
N LEU A 75 -11.73 15.89 30.61
CA LEU A 75 -10.64 16.15 29.71
C LEU A 75 -11.00 17.27 28.73
N PRO A 76 -10.01 18.06 28.28
CA PRO A 76 -10.20 19.03 27.21
C PRO A 76 -10.63 18.37 25.89
N GLU A 77 -11.53 19.01 25.15
CA GLU A 77 -12.00 18.53 23.83
C GLU A 77 -10.98 18.80 22.72
N LYS A 78 -10.22 19.90 22.83
CA LYS A 78 -9.20 20.24 21.83
C LYS A 78 -7.94 19.43 22.07
N GLN A 79 -7.38 18.86 21.00
CA GLN A 79 -6.20 18.01 21.07
C GLN A 79 -4.99 18.71 21.69
N GLU A 80 -4.74 19.97 21.33
CA GLU A 80 -3.63 20.75 21.91
C GLU A 80 -3.78 20.92 23.43
N ASP A 81 -5.00 21.26 23.89
CA ASP A 81 -5.32 21.39 25.31
C ASP A 81 -5.22 20.03 26.04
N LEU A 82 -5.60 18.93 25.38
CA LEU A 82 -5.47 17.56 25.91
C LEU A 82 -4.00 17.16 26.09
N ILE A 83 -3.13 17.53 25.15
CA ILE A 83 -1.68 17.29 25.25
C ILE A 83 -1.10 18.08 26.44
N SER A 84 -1.43 19.36 26.53
CA SER A 84 -1.03 20.23 27.66
C SER A 84 -1.49 19.65 28.99
N TYR A 85 -2.78 19.30 29.07
CA TYR A 85 -3.40 18.72 30.27
C TYR A 85 -2.74 17.40 30.68
N GLY A 86 -2.60 16.45 29.76
CA GLY A 86 -2.04 15.13 30.05
C GLY A 86 -0.57 15.18 30.48
N TYR A 87 0.24 16.03 29.85
CA TYR A 87 1.63 16.25 30.23
C TYR A 87 1.74 16.81 31.67
N GLN A 88 1.00 17.87 31.98
CA GLN A 88 1.00 18.50 33.31
C GLN A 88 0.38 17.57 34.37
N LEU A 89 -0.63 16.76 34.02
CA LEU A 89 -1.20 15.76 34.92
C LEU A 89 -0.17 14.70 35.30
N LEU A 90 0.60 14.17 34.33
CA LEU A 90 1.69 13.22 34.63
C LEU A 90 2.76 13.87 35.54
N GLN A 91 3.11 15.12 35.29
CA GLN A 91 4.04 15.87 36.15
C GLN A 91 3.48 16.03 37.56
N TYR A 92 2.20 16.39 37.69
CA TYR A 92 1.55 16.51 39.01
C TYR A 92 1.49 15.16 39.77
N ILE A 93 1.27 14.03 39.05
CA ILE A 93 1.29 12.69 39.67
C ILE A 93 2.68 12.38 40.24
N LEU A 94 3.74 12.78 39.56
CA LEU A 94 5.12 12.47 39.95
C LEU A 94 5.66 13.40 41.05
N ASP A 95 5.36 14.70 40.97
CA ASP A 95 5.93 15.76 41.80
C ASP A 95 4.95 16.35 42.82
N GLY A 96 3.66 16.01 42.70
CA GLY A 96 2.61 16.58 43.54
C GLY A 96 2.56 16.02 44.96
N PRO A 97 1.81 16.67 45.85
CA PRO A 97 1.74 16.33 47.26
C PRO A 97 0.95 15.07 47.59
N LYS A 98 0.11 14.58 46.64
CA LYS A 98 -0.77 13.44 46.84
C LYS A 98 -0.22 12.20 46.14
N ASN A 99 -0.29 11.04 46.78
CA ASN A 99 0.08 9.77 46.15
C ASN A 99 -0.99 9.35 45.11
N LEU A 100 -0.61 8.45 44.21
CA LEU A 100 -1.45 7.98 43.10
C LEU A 100 -2.78 7.38 43.60
N ILE A 101 -2.76 6.60 44.68
CA ILE A 101 -3.97 6.01 45.28
C ILE A 101 -4.98 7.11 45.65
N ALA A 102 -4.53 8.17 46.29
CA ALA A 102 -5.41 9.28 46.68
C ALA A 102 -6.03 10.01 45.47
N LEU A 103 -5.28 10.15 44.38
CA LEU A 103 -5.74 10.74 43.12
C LEU A 103 -6.76 9.85 42.39
N CYS A 104 -6.60 8.54 42.47
CA CYS A 104 -7.43 7.56 41.76
C CYS A 104 -8.72 7.20 42.51
N MET A 105 -8.84 7.53 43.77
CA MET A 105 -10.02 7.15 44.57
C MET A 105 -11.33 7.64 43.97
N GLY A 106 -12.33 6.76 43.94
CA GLY A 106 -13.67 7.07 43.44
C GLY A 106 -13.86 6.95 41.93
N TYR A 107 -12.83 6.53 41.14
CA TYR A 107 -12.97 6.35 39.71
C TYR A 107 -13.85 5.17 39.29
N THR A 108 -14.07 4.25 40.23
CA THR A 108 -15.01 3.13 40.08
C THR A 108 -15.90 3.02 41.33
N GLY A 109 -16.93 2.18 41.27
CA GLY A 109 -17.71 1.80 42.47
C GLY A 109 -17.02 0.71 43.30
N SER A 110 -15.81 0.28 42.92
CA SER A 110 -15.05 -0.76 43.62
C SER A 110 -14.26 -0.19 44.79
N ASN A 111 -14.16 -0.95 45.88
CA ASN A 111 -13.30 -0.63 47.01
C ASN A 111 -11.84 -1.06 46.79
N LYS A 112 -11.52 -1.71 45.67
CA LYS A 112 -10.17 -2.13 45.35
C LYS A 112 -9.37 -0.97 44.73
N PHE A 113 -8.18 -0.73 45.27
CA PHE A 113 -7.27 0.28 44.72
C PHE A 113 -6.90 0.02 43.27
N SER A 114 -6.60 -1.25 42.94
CA SER A 114 -6.26 -1.68 41.58
C SER A 114 -7.29 -1.25 40.54
N ASP A 115 -8.59 -1.48 40.82
CA ASP A 115 -9.67 -1.15 39.90
C ASP A 115 -9.77 0.35 39.66
N ASN A 116 -9.53 1.17 40.71
CA ASN A 116 -9.54 2.62 40.63
C ASN A 116 -8.32 3.18 39.87
N ILE A 117 -7.13 2.59 40.08
CA ILE A 117 -5.91 2.96 39.36
C ILE A 117 -6.07 2.65 37.86
N GLU A 118 -6.52 1.44 37.53
CA GLU A 118 -6.76 1.04 36.14
C GLU A 118 -7.78 1.96 35.45
N ALA A 119 -8.89 2.28 36.13
CA ALA A 119 -9.91 3.17 35.58
C ALA A 119 -9.38 4.62 35.40
N PHE A 120 -8.56 5.10 36.32
CA PHE A 120 -7.90 6.40 36.20
C PHE A 120 -6.96 6.44 35.01
N MET A 121 -6.07 5.45 34.89
CA MET A 121 -5.15 5.38 33.78
C MET A 121 -5.89 5.37 32.44
N ARG A 122 -6.92 4.55 32.31
CA ARG A 122 -7.71 4.45 31.08
C ARG A 122 -8.50 5.71 30.75
N LYS A 123 -9.14 6.35 31.76
CA LYS A 123 -10.04 7.49 31.51
C LYS A 123 -9.31 8.83 31.43
N SER A 124 -8.18 8.98 32.13
CA SER A 124 -7.52 10.27 32.30
C SER A 124 -6.16 10.36 31.62
N ILE A 125 -5.44 9.26 31.44
CA ILE A 125 -4.08 9.22 30.88
C ILE A 125 -4.05 8.64 29.45
N GLU A 126 -4.82 7.58 29.18
CA GLU A 126 -4.81 6.92 27.86
C GLU A 126 -5.13 7.88 26.69
N PRO A 127 -6.07 8.84 26.77
CA PRO A 127 -6.32 9.78 25.69
C PRO A 127 -5.10 10.62 25.31
N PHE A 128 -4.31 11.08 26.28
CA PHE A 128 -3.03 11.75 26.03
C PHE A 128 -2.03 10.82 25.35
N VAL A 129 -1.90 9.58 25.83
CA VAL A 129 -1.02 8.56 25.26
C VAL A 129 -1.38 8.28 23.81
N VAL A 130 -2.67 8.16 23.50
CA VAL A 130 -3.14 7.94 22.12
C VAL A 130 -2.80 9.13 21.23
N ALA A 131 -2.99 10.35 21.70
CA ALA A 131 -2.70 11.57 20.94
C ALA A 131 -1.19 11.69 20.58
N ILE A 132 -0.29 11.43 21.53
CA ILE A 132 1.16 11.40 21.25
C ILE A 132 1.53 10.27 20.29
N ARG A 133 0.92 9.08 20.42
CA ARG A 133 1.14 7.97 19.49
C ARG A 133 0.76 8.37 18.07
N THR A 134 -0.43 8.95 17.90
CA THR A 134 -0.90 9.42 16.60
C THR A 134 0.06 10.43 15.98
N TYR A 135 0.57 11.37 16.77
CA TYR A 135 1.59 12.32 16.31
C TYR A 135 2.85 11.62 15.80
N ILE A 136 3.40 10.66 16.56
CA ILE A 136 4.60 9.91 16.14
C ILE A 136 4.34 9.13 14.84
N GLU A 137 3.14 8.56 14.67
CA GLU A 137 2.76 7.83 13.48
C GLU A 137 2.58 8.75 12.26
N LEU A 138 2.05 9.96 12.44
CA LEU A 138 1.99 10.99 11.38
C LEU A 138 3.38 11.46 10.98
N GLU A 139 4.27 11.78 11.92
CA GLU A 139 5.66 12.14 11.63
C GLU A 139 6.42 11.03 10.89
N PHE A 140 6.10 9.76 11.17
CA PHE A 140 6.66 8.64 10.43
C PHE A 140 6.18 8.60 8.98
N ILE A 141 4.92 8.93 8.72
CA ILE A 141 4.34 9.04 7.37
C ILE A 141 4.92 10.27 6.65
N ASP A 142 4.97 11.42 7.30
CA ASP A 142 5.51 12.66 6.72
C ASP A 142 7.01 12.54 6.40
N CYS A 143 7.77 11.73 7.15
CA CYS A 143 9.15 11.37 6.80
C CYS A 143 9.24 10.46 5.56
N GLU A 144 8.21 9.72 5.20
CA GLU A 144 8.14 9.02 3.91
C GLU A 144 8.06 10.05 2.77
N ASP A 145 7.18 11.03 2.89
CA ASP A 145 6.97 12.05 1.84
C ASP A 145 8.18 12.97 1.64
N VAL A 146 8.92 13.31 2.70
CA VAL A 146 10.12 14.17 2.63
C VAL A 146 11.35 13.41 2.13
N ILE A 147 11.50 12.13 2.45
CA ILE A 147 12.60 11.29 1.94
C ILE A 147 12.36 10.90 0.48
N GLU A 148 11.11 10.74 0.06
CA GLU A 148 10.77 10.53 -1.35
C GLU A 148 11.07 11.76 -2.23
N ASN A 149 10.98 12.97 -1.67
CA ASN A 149 11.28 14.20 -2.41
C ASN A 149 12.77 14.62 -2.43
N THR A 150 13.66 14.00 -1.66
CA THR A 150 15.08 14.41 -1.54
C THR A 150 16.12 13.34 -1.85
N LYS A 151 15.74 12.09 -2.01
CA LYS A 151 16.57 11.04 -2.63
C LYS A 151 15.93 10.70 -3.97
N ASN A 152 16.72 10.62 -5.05
CA ASN A 152 16.29 10.05 -6.33
C ASN A 152 15.31 8.92 -6.08
N LYS A 153 14.02 9.20 -6.18
CA LYS A 153 12.97 8.18 -6.06
C LYS A 153 13.30 7.14 -7.11
N MET A 154 13.73 5.97 -6.68
CA MET A 154 13.99 4.88 -7.63
C MET A 154 12.65 4.55 -8.26
N VAL A 155 12.52 4.84 -9.54
CA VAL A 155 11.31 4.58 -10.30
C VAL A 155 10.96 3.11 -10.20
N THR A 156 9.70 2.81 -9.92
CA THR A 156 9.20 1.43 -9.81
C THR A 156 8.49 1.04 -11.09
N ILE A 157 8.92 -0.08 -11.69
CA ILE A 157 8.41 -0.60 -12.96
C ILE A 157 7.78 -1.96 -12.70
N PHE A 158 6.54 -2.13 -13.11
CA PHE A 158 5.85 -3.42 -13.09
C PHE A 158 5.89 -4.06 -14.48
N LEU A 159 6.31 -5.34 -14.56
CA LEU A 159 6.28 -6.10 -15.81
C LEU A 159 5.00 -6.93 -15.89
N SER A 160 4.17 -6.67 -16.90
CA SER A 160 3.01 -7.46 -17.27
C SER A 160 3.35 -8.32 -18.50
N TYR A 161 3.22 -9.63 -18.39
CA TYR A 161 3.51 -10.57 -19.46
C TYR A 161 2.67 -11.84 -19.35
N CYS A 162 2.57 -12.63 -20.43
CA CYS A 162 1.95 -13.94 -20.36
C CYS A 162 2.91 -14.94 -19.71
N GLN A 163 2.46 -15.72 -18.74
CA GLN A 163 3.31 -16.71 -18.03
C GLN A 163 3.95 -17.75 -18.96
N LYS A 164 3.33 -18.03 -20.11
CA LYS A 164 3.91 -18.92 -21.13
C LYS A 164 5.17 -18.34 -21.77
N ASP A 165 5.36 -17.03 -21.65
CA ASP A 165 6.49 -16.32 -22.21
C ASP A 165 7.42 -15.92 -21.05
N ALA A 166 8.71 -16.19 -21.15
CA ALA A 166 9.65 -15.77 -20.14
C ALA A 166 9.92 -14.25 -20.22
N ALA A 167 9.81 -13.55 -19.09
CA ALA A 167 10.17 -12.13 -19.01
C ALA A 167 11.66 -11.89 -18.72
N ASP A 168 12.43 -12.96 -18.49
CA ASP A 168 13.85 -12.89 -18.12
C ASP A 168 14.71 -12.17 -19.13
N CYS A 169 14.37 -12.28 -20.41
CA CYS A 169 15.13 -11.61 -21.49
C CYS A 169 15.04 -10.10 -21.38
N LEU A 170 13.85 -9.55 -21.13
CA LEU A 170 13.66 -8.11 -20.98
C LEU A 170 14.36 -7.59 -19.73
N GLU A 171 14.15 -8.25 -18.60
CA GLU A 171 14.74 -7.84 -17.33
C GLU A 171 16.27 -7.84 -17.41
N ASN A 172 16.88 -8.91 -17.94
CA ASN A 172 18.32 -9.02 -18.10
C ASN A 172 18.89 -7.98 -19.08
N SER A 173 18.14 -7.61 -20.14
CA SER A 173 18.59 -6.64 -21.14
C SER A 173 18.38 -5.20 -20.65
N MET A 174 17.32 -4.93 -19.92
CA MET A 174 16.98 -3.59 -19.44
C MET A 174 17.68 -3.23 -18.12
N ALA A 175 17.91 -4.20 -17.22
CA ALA A 175 18.50 -3.96 -15.91
C ALA A 175 19.82 -3.18 -15.94
N PRO A 176 20.77 -3.44 -16.86
CA PRO A 176 21.99 -2.63 -16.95
C PRO A 176 21.74 -1.18 -17.32
N CYS A 177 20.70 -0.92 -18.14
CA CYS A 177 20.39 0.43 -18.65
C CYS A 177 19.74 1.33 -17.57
N ILE A 178 19.07 0.71 -16.58
CA ILE A 178 18.35 1.42 -15.52
C ILE A 178 18.97 1.19 -14.13
N TYR A 179 20.18 0.63 -14.07
CA TYR A 179 20.87 0.32 -12.81
C TYR A 179 20.91 1.53 -11.88
N ASN A 180 20.52 1.36 -10.62
CA ASN A 180 20.39 2.40 -9.60
C ASN A 180 19.36 3.54 -9.90
N LYS A 181 18.59 3.46 -11.00
CA LYS A 181 17.58 4.46 -11.34
C LYS A 181 16.16 3.94 -11.18
N ALA A 182 15.95 2.66 -11.47
CA ALA A 182 14.64 2.04 -11.37
C ALA A 182 14.71 0.62 -10.81
N LYS A 183 13.59 0.17 -10.20
CA LYS A 183 13.40 -1.19 -9.71
C LYS A 183 12.31 -1.87 -10.54
N ILE A 184 12.64 -3.02 -11.11
CA ILE A 184 11.68 -3.87 -11.83
C ILE A 184 11.07 -4.87 -10.85
N SER A 185 9.77 -5.03 -10.89
CA SER A 185 9.03 -6.10 -10.21
C SER A 185 8.15 -6.86 -11.21
N ARG A 186 7.92 -8.15 -10.92
CA ARG A 186 7.08 -9.03 -11.74
C ARG A 186 5.89 -9.50 -10.92
N ASP A 187 4.79 -9.79 -11.61
CA ASP A 187 3.69 -10.56 -11.02
C ASP A 187 4.05 -12.06 -11.09
N ILE A 188 4.20 -12.68 -9.92
CA ILE A 188 4.31 -14.14 -9.80
C ILE A 188 2.90 -14.65 -9.57
N ARG A 189 2.21 -15.06 -10.64
CA ARG A 189 0.83 -15.50 -10.58
C ARG A 189 0.72 -17.00 -10.30
N ASP A 190 0.45 -17.33 -9.05
CA ASP A 190 -0.08 -18.66 -8.64
C ASP A 190 -1.42 -18.51 -7.91
N VAL A 191 -2.38 -17.67 -8.39
CA VAL A 191 -3.59 -17.34 -7.63
C VAL A 191 -4.86 -17.37 -8.48
N GLU A 192 -5.96 -17.82 -7.85
CA GLU A 192 -7.30 -17.95 -8.42
C GLU A 192 -7.88 -16.64 -9.03
N TYR A 193 -8.70 -16.79 -10.06
CA TYR A 193 -9.21 -15.80 -11.00
C TYR A 193 -9.68 -14.43 -10.44
N HIS A 194 -10.43 -14.41 -9.34
CA HIS A 194 -10.96 -13.15 -8.79
C HIS A 194 -9.97 -12.38 -7.92
N GLU A 195 -8.96 -13.05 -7.36
CA GLU A 195 -7.89 -12.40 -6.61
C GLU A 195 -6.83 -11.79 -7.54
N SER A 196 -6.64 -12.35 -8.74
CA SER A 196 -5.60 -11.91 -9.67
C SER A 196 -5.85 -10.50 -10.21
N PHE A 197 -7.07 -10.17 -10.64
CA PHE A 197 -7.41 -8.84 -11.15
C PHE A 197 -7.22 -7.73 -10.10
N LYS A 198 -7.73 -7.94 -8.88
CA LYS A 198 -7.57 -6.98 -7.79
C LYS A 198 -6.10 -6.76 -7.44
N ARG A 199 -5.29 -7.82 -7.42
CA ARG A 199 -3.84 -7.73 -7.18
C ARG A 199 -3.12 -7.04 -8.34
N PHE A 200 -3.51 -7.33 -9.58
CA PHE A 200 -2.98 -6.68 -10.76
C PHE A 200 -3.22 -5.16 -10.72
N MET A 201 -4.45 -4.72 -10.45
CA MET A 201 -4.78 -3.30 -10.28
C MET A 201 -4.00 -2.65 -9.13
N GLN A 202 -3.91 -3.32 -7.98
CA GLN A 202 -3.10 -2.85 -6.84
C GLN A 202 -1.61 -2.76 -7.18
N SER A 203 -1.09 -3.65 -8.04
CA SER A 203 0.29 -3.59 -8.50
C SER A 203 0.51 -2.39 -9.41
N ILE A 204 -0.42 -2.10 -10.32
CA ILE A 204 -0.36 -0.91 -11.17
C ILE A 204 -0.41 0.38 -10.34
N GLU A 205 -1.30 0.46 -9.35
CA GLU A 205 -1.41 1.62 -8.46
C GLU A 205 -0.10 1.92 -7.71
N LYS A 206 0.59 0.87 -7.26
CA LYS A 206 1.83 0.98 -6.47
C LYS A 206 3.07 1.30 -7.29
N HIS A 207 3.01 1.16 -8.63
CA HIS A 207 4.17 1.36 -9.51
C HIS A 207 4.03 2.65 -10.31
N ASP A 208 5.18 3.26 -10.61
CA ASP A 208 5.24 4.49 -11.40
C ASP A 208 4.96 4.21 -12.87
N TYR A 209 5.43 3.06 -13.39
CA TYR A 209 5.24 2.64 -14.79
C TYR A 209 4.94 1.15 -14.89
N VAL A 210 4.27 0.78 -15.99
CA VAL A 210 3.95 -0.61 -16.35
C VAL A 210 4.51 -0.87 -17.74
N ILE A 211 5.36 -1.87 -17.89
CA ILE A 211 5.82 -2.36 -19.18
C ILE A 211 5.08 -3.66 -19.50
N THR A 212 4.31 -3.63 -20.56
CA THR A 212 3.54 -4.79 -21.03
C THR A 212 4.24 -5.44 -22.21
N ILE A 213 4.59 -6.73 -22.07
CA ILE A 213 5.18 -7.53 -23.13
C ILE A 213 4.05 -8.20 -23.91
N ILE A 214 3.78 -7.71 -25.10
CA ILE A 214 2.74 -8.20 -25.99
C ILE A 214 3.31 -9.30 -26.89
N SER A 215 2.91 -10.54 -26.61
CA SER A 215 3.21 -11.74 -27.41
C SER A 215 1.94 -12.29 -28.05
N ASP A 216 2.10 -13.30 -28.95
CA ASP A 216 0.97 -14.06 -29.46
C ASP A 216 0.18 -14.74 -28.33
N ASN A 217 0.90 -15.30 -27.34
CA ASN A 217 0.29 -15.89 -26.15
C ASN A 217 -0.42 -14.86 -25.27
N TYR A 218 0.13 -13.66 -25.14
CA TYR A 218 -0.51 -12.56 -24.39
C TYR A 218 -1.86 -12.22 -24.98
N LEU A 219 -1.93 -12.00 -26.31
CA LEU A 219 -3.15 -11.64 -27.03
C LEU A 219 -4.19 -12.78 -27.10
N LYS A 220 -3.79 -14.01 -26.83
CA LYS A 220 -4.66 -15.18 -26.72
C LYS A 220 -4.97 -15.59 -25.28
N SER A 221 -4.36 -14.96 -24.30
CA SER A 221 -4.59 -15.22 -22.88
C SER A 221 -5.80 -14.42 -22.39
N ARG A 222 -6.84 -15.13 -21.95
CA ARG A 222 -8.05 -14.51 -21.41
C ARG A 222 -7.76 -13.56 -20.24
N ASN A 223 -6.92 -14.00 -19.31
CA ASN A 223 -6.59 -13.20 -18.12
C ASN A 223 -5.80 -11.95 -18.49
N CYS A 224 -4.75 -12.09 -19.31
CA CYS A 224 -3.94 -10.96 -19.74
C CYS A 224 -4.78 -9.92 -20.50
N MET A 225 -5.63 -10.37 -21.42
CA MET A 225 -6.47 -9.49 -22.21
C MET A 225 -7.52 -8.79 -21.35
N PHE A 226 -8.25 -9.53 -20.52
CA PHE A 226 -9.29 -8.94 -19.67
C PHE A 226 -8.72 -7.88 -18.73
N GLU A 227 -7.60 -8.19 -18.04
CA GLU A 227 -6.95 -7.27 -17.12
C GLU A 227 -6.44 -6.01 -17.82
N MET A 228 -5.78 -6.16 -18.97
CA MET A 228 -5.24 -5.03 -19.72
C MET A 228 -6.31 -4.15 -20.33
N LEU A 229 -7.40 -4.71 -20.85
CA LEU A 229 -8.51 -3.95 -21.39
C LEU A 229 -9.20 -3.07 -20.33
N GLU A 230 -9.26 -3.53 -19.09
CA GLU A 230 -9.78 -2.70 -17.99
C GLU A 230 -8.83 -1.55 -17.64
N VAL A 231 -7.51 -1.80 -17.68
CA VAL A 231 -6.49 -0.79 -17.40
C VAL A 231 -6.46 0.31 -18.46
N VAL A 232 -6.55 -0.06 -19.74
CA VAL A 232 -6.51 0.92 -20.85
C VAL A 232 -7.71 1.87 -20.83
N LYS A 233 -8.84 1.45 -20.30
CA LYS A 233 -10.04 2.30 -20.13
C LYS A 233 -9.88 3.39 -19.08
N ASP A 234 -8.96 3.22 -18.16
CA ASP A 234 -8.67 4.21 -17.13
C ASP A 234 -7.62 5.20 -17.65
N SER A 235 -8.01 6.47 -17.77
CA SER A 235 -7.16 7.53 -18.32
C SER A 235 -5.91 7.82 -17.50
N ASP A 236 -5.90 7.52 -16.21
CA ASP A 236 -4.74 7.75 -15.33
C ASP A 236 -3.75 6.61 -15.42
N PHE A 237 -4.23 5.38 -15.54
CA PHE A 237 -3.38 4.21 -15.74
C PHE A 237 -2.80 4.13 -17.15
N SER A 238 -3.54 4.51 -18.17
CA SER A 238 -3.07 4.49 -19.56
C SER A 238 -1.81 5.33 -19.78
N LYS A 239 -1.63 6.43 -19.03
CA LYS A 239 -0.44 7.30 -19.08
C LYS A 239 0.84 6.64 -18.54
N LYS A 240 0.72 5.55 -17.78
CA LYS A 240 1.84 4.80 -17.19
C LYS A 240 2.25 3.59 -18.04
N LEU A 241 1.50 3.28 -19.09
CA LEU A 241 1.70 2.08 -19.90
C LEU A 241 2.76 2.27 -20.96
N LEU A 242 3.66 1.30 -21.06
CA LEU A 242 4.64 1.14 -22.11
C LEU A 242 4.49 -0.26 -22.71
N PHE A 243 4.65 -0.36 -24.03
CA PHE A 243 4.46 -1.64 -24.73
C PHE A 243 5.73 -2.08 -25.44
N ILE A 244 6.04 -3.38 -25.32
CA ILE A 244 7.01 -4.08 -26.13
C ILE A 244 6.26 -5.16 -26.90
N VAL A 245 6.27 -5.07 -28.23
CA VAL A 245 5.60 -6.04 -29.08
C VAL A 245 6.63 -7.06 -29.55
N LEU A 246 6.51 -8.31 -29.09
CA LEU A 246 7.44 -9.37 -29.49
C LEU A 246 7.25 -9.75 -30.96
N GLN A 247 8.37 -9.92 -31.66
CA GLN A 247 8.44 -10.49 -33.00
C GLN A 247 9.01 -11.89 -32.92
N ASN A 248 8.87 -12.69 -34.01
CA ASN A 248 9.38 -14.04 -34.02
C ASN A 248 10.90 -14.09 -33.86
N GLU A 249 11.63 -13.12 -34.38
CA GLU A 249 13.07 -12.95 -34.27
C GLU A 249 13.55 -12.74 -32.84
N ASP A 250 12.67 -12.26 -31.93
CA ASP A 250 13.01 -12.01 -30.54
C ASP A 250 13.24 -13.31 -29.75
N VAL A 251 12.90 -14.48 -30.32
CA VAL A 251 13.23 -15.83 -29.78
C VAL A 251 14.72 -15.93 -29.43
N LYS A 252 15.60 -15.26 -30.16
CA LYS A 252 17.06 -15.28 -29.92
C LYS A 252 17.46 -14.78 -28.52
N TYR A 253 16.61 -13.99 -27.85
CA TYR A 253 16.85 -13.48 -26.51
C TYR A 253 16.36 -14.40 -25.38
N TYR A 254 15.67 -15.49 -25.74
CA TYR A 254 15.15 -16.45 -24.76
C TYR A 254 16.17 -17.56 -24.50
N LYS A 255 16.35 -17.93 -23.22
CA LYS A 255 17.26 -19.04 -22.84
C LYS A 255 16.79 -20.39 -23.33
N ASN A 256 15.47 -20.59 -23.38
CA ASN A 256 14.83 -21.80 -23.88
C ASN A 256 13.99 -21.42 -25.10
N THR A 257 14.20 -22.07 -26.24
CA THR A 257 13.40 -21.80 -27.43
C THR A 257 11.94 -22.21 -27.18
N PRO A 258 10.97 -21.26 -27.26
CA PRO A 258 9.57 -21.60 -27.13
C PRO A 258 9.15 -22.59 -28.23
N ALA A 259 8.27 -23.54 -27.88
CA ALA A 259 7.76 -24.54 -28.83
C ALA A 259 6.85 -23.91 -29.90
N GLU A 260 6.30 -22.74 -29.64
CA GLU A 260 5.36 -22.02 -30.52
C GLU A 260 5.91 -20.64 -30.86
N SER A 261 5.36 -20.04 -31.93
CA SER A 261 5.65 -18.65 -32.33
C SER A 261 5.28 -17.67 -31.20
N ILE A 262 6.22 -16.82 -30.80
CA ILE A 262 6.03 -15.81 -29.78
C ILE A 262 5.56 -14.45 -30.34
N GLY A 263 5.81 -14.22 -31.63
CA GLY A 263 5.58 -12.93 -32.28
C GLY A 263 4.10 -12.56 -32.36
N ALA A 264 3.77 -11.32 -31.97
CA ALA A 264 2.46 -10.73 -32.08
C ALA A 264 2.39 -9.83 -33.32
N ASP A 265 1.54 -10.17 -34.28
CA ASP A 265 1.28 -9.29 -35.44
C ASP A 265 0.10 -8.34 -35.14
N VAL A 266 0.42 -7.21 -34.49
CA VAL A 266 -0.57 -6.18 -34.15
C VAL A 266 -0.68 -5.08 -35.20
N TYR A 267 0.28 -4.99 -36.12
CA TYR A 267 0.38 -3.90 -37.09
C TYR A 267 -0.28 -4.20 -38.41
N SER A 268 -0.32 -5.47 -38.84
CA SER A 268 -0.96 -5.84 -40.08
C SER A 268 -2.47 -6.13 -39.92
N ALA A 269 -3.26 -5.77 -40.92
CA ALA A 269 -4.69 -6.11 -40.93
C ALA A 269 -4.94 -7.63 -40.84
N ILE A 270 -4.02 -8.44 -41.39
CA ILE A 270 -4.10 -9.91 -41.34
C ILE A 270 -3.88 -10.41 -39.90
N GLY A 271 -2.90 -9.83 -39.20
CA GLY A 271 -2.61 -10.17 -37.81
C GLY A 271 -3.78 -9.77 -36.88
N GLN A 272 -4.33 -8.57 -37.05
CA GLN A 272 -5.51 -8.15 -36.31
C GLN A 272 -6.70 -9.09 -36.54
N ALA A 273 -6.96 -9.47 -37.80
CA ALA A 273 -8.00 -10.43 -38.14
C ALA A 273 -7.75 -11.83 -37.53
N LYS A 274 -6.48 -12.23 -37.36
CA LYS A 274 -6.10 -13.50 -36.67
C LYS A 274 -6.63 -13.53 -35.25
N TYR A 275 -6.43 -12.46 -34.48
CA TYR A 275 -6.88 -12.40 -33.07
C TYR A 275 -8.39 -12.29 -32.96
N SER A 276 -9.05 -11.53 -33.83
CA SER A 276 -10.51 -11.49 -33.89
C SER A 276 -11.12 -12.86 -34.22
N LYS A 277 -10.53 -13.59 -35.17
CA LYS A 277 -10.94 -14.97 -35.48
C LYS A 277 -10.72 -15.92 -34.30
N TYR A 278 -9.58 -15.82 -33.63
CA TYR A 278 -9.28 -16.63 -32.44
C TYR A 278 -10.36 -16.46 -31.38
N TRP A 279 -10.63 -15.23 -30.95
CA TRP A 279 -11.62 -14.96 -29.91
C TRP A 279 -13.06 -15.30 -30.34
N SER A 280 -13.40 -15.11 -31.63
CA SER A 280 -14.67 -15.57 -32.17
C SER A 280 -14.81 -17.09 -32.13
N SER A 281 -13.72 -17.83 -32.32
CA SER A 281 -13.75 -19.31 -32.20
C SER A 281 -13.92 -19.75 -30.75
N VAL A 282 -13.33 -19.04 -29.77
CA VAL A 282 -13.49 -19.30 -28.34
C VAL A 282 -14.94 -19.01 -27.91
N ASP A 283 -15.51 -17.87 -28.33
CA ASP A 283 -16.92 -17.53 -28.05
C ASP A 283 -17.89 -18.61 -28.56
N ARG A 284 -17.67 -19.08 -29.80
CA ARG A 284 -18.49 -20.16 -30.40
C ARG A 284 -18.31 -21.49 -29.65
N ALA A 285 -17.10 -21.83 -29.23
CA ALA A 285 -16.86 -23.05 -28.45
C ALA A 285 -17.62 -23.02 -27.11
N LEU A 286 -17.57 -21.90 -26.41
CA LEU A 286 -18.33 -21.71 -25.16
C LEU A 286 -19.84 -21.77 -25.37
N GLU A 287 -20.35 -21.19 -26.48
CA GLU A 287 -21.76 -21.30 -26.84
C GLU A 287 -22.19 -22.75 -27.02
N ASN A 288 -21.38 -23.56 -27.75
CA ASN A 288 -21.67 -24.98 -27.94
C ASN A 288 -21.69 -25.74 -26.60
N GLU A 289 -20.71 -25.49 -25.74
CA GLU A 289 -20.67 -26.11 -24.40
C GLU A 289 -21.94 -25.76 -23.57
N ILE A 290 -22.35 -24.48 -23.59
CA ILE A 290 -23.57 -24.06 -22.89
C ILE A 290 -24.79 -24.79 -23.43
N GLN A 291 -24.89 -24.96 -24.75
CA GLN A 291 -25.99 -25.69 -25.37
C GLN A 291 -25.97 -27.18 -25.02
N GLU A 292 -24.80 -27.82 -25.00
CA GLU A 292 -24.62 -29.22 -24.62
C GLU A 292 -25.03 -29.50 -23.17
N ILE A 293 -24.70 -28.57 -22.24
CA ILE A 293 -25.11 -28.65 -20.83
C ILE A 293 -26.63 -28.57 -20.69
N GLY A 294 -27.31 -27.82 -21.57
CA GLY A 294 -28.76 -27.74 -21.70
C GLY A 294 -29.48 -27.03 -20.55
N ASN A 295 -28.88 -26.94 -19.36
CA ASN A 295 -29.45 -26.21 -18.22
C ASN A 295 -28.57 -25.01 -17.87
N PRO A 296 -29.10 -23.78 -18.02
CA PRO A 296 -28.31 -22.56 -17.71
C PRO A 296 -27.76 -22.50 -16.28
N MET A 297 -28.45 -23.08 -15.31
CA MET A 297 -27.98 -23.12 -13.92
C MET A 297 -26.73 -23.98 -13.74
N HIS A 298 -26.53 -24.99 -14.60
CA HIS A 298 -25.35 -25.84 -14.59
C HIS A 298 -24.22 -25.23 -15.42
N ALA A 299 -24.54 -24.33 -16.36
CA ALA A 299 -23.61 -23.67 -17.27
C ALA A 299 -23.13 -22.29 -16.78
N ILE A 300 -23.31 -21.93 -15.50
CA ILE A 300 -23.00 -20.60 -14.96
C ILE A 300 -21.54 -20.22 -15.20
N LEU A 301 -20.60 -21.16 -15.08
CA LEU A 301 -19.19 -20.91 -15.31
C LEU A 301 -18.93 -20.54 -16.78
N GLN A 302 -19.45 -21.35 -17.72
CA GLN A 302 -19.29 -21.13 -19.16
C GLN A 302 -19.96 -19.82 -19.59
N ILE A 303 -21.11 -19.46 -19.00
CA ILE A 303 -21.78 -18.19 -19.26
C ILE A 303 -20.92 -17.01 -18.82
N LYS A 304 -20.32 -17.06 -17.64
CA LYS A 304 -19.40 -16.01 -17.15
C LYS A 304 -18.16 -15.89 -18.04
N GLU A 305 -17.58 -17.04 -18.42
CA GLU A 305 -16.44 -17.07 -19.34
C GLU A 305 -16.78 -16.44 -20.68
N LYS A 306 -17.93 -16.79 -21.25
CA LYS A 306 -18.43 -16.23 -22.50
C LYS A 306 -18.60 -14.71 -22.42
N GLN A 307 -19.14 -14.19 -21.32
CA GLN A 307 -19.28 -12.73 -21.11
C GLN A 307 -17.91 -12.02 -21.15
N ILE A 308 -16.86 -12.63 -20.57
CA ILE A 308 -15.50 -12.07 -20.62
C ILE A 308 -14.96 -12.10 -22.06
N VAL A 309 -15.12 -13.21 -22.76
CA VAL A 309 -14.67 -13.35 -24.15
C VAL A 309 -15.38 -12.36 -25.07
N GLN A 310 -16.69 -12.14 -24.89
CA GLN A 310 -17.45 -11.14 -25.64
C GLN A 310 -16.94 -9.72 -25.36
N LYS A 311 -16.60 -9.40 -24.11
CA LYS A 311 -15.99 -8.12 -23.76
C LYS A 311 -14.63 -7.95 -24.45
N ILE A 312 -13.80 -8.99 -24.45
CA ILE A 312 -12.52 -8.98 -25.18
C ILE A 312 -12.76 -8.73 -26.68
N LEU A 313 -13.72 -9.41 -27.29
CA LEU A 313 -14.04 -9.22 -28.72
C LEU A 313 -14.47 -7.79 -29.06
N ILE A 314 -15.23 -7.15 -28.19
CA ILE A 314 -15.69 -5.77 -28.37
C ILE A 314 -14.51 -4.79 -28.28
N ASP A 315 -13.65 -4.94 -27.27
CA ASP A 315 -12.61 -3.99 -26.93
C ASP A 315 -11.29 -4.23 -27.69
N LEU A 316 -11.09 -5.43 -28.28
CA LEU A 316 -9.86 -5.83 -28.96
C LEU A 316 -9.42 -4.88 -30.10
N PRO A 317 -10.28 -4.43 -31.00
CA PRO A 317 -9.88 -3.51 -32.06
C PRO A 317 -9.28 -2.21 -31.52
N GLU A 318 -9.94 -1.60 -30.56
CA GLU A 318 -9.51 -0.36 -29.91
C GLU A 318 -8.17 -0.56 -29.15
N PHE A 319 -8.01 -1.70 -28.50
CA PHE A 319 -6.76 -2.05 -27.82
C PHE A 319 -5.59 -2.21 -28.78
N LEU A 320 -5.78 -2.89 -29.92
CA LEU A 320 -4.74 -3.05 -30.93
C LEU A 320 -4.37 -1.69 -31.57
N GLU A 321 -5.33 -0.81 -31.75
CA GLU A 321 -5.10 0.57 -32.17
C GLU A 321 -4.33 1.35 -31.12
N PHE A 322 -4.67 1.25 -29.85
CA PHE A 322 -3.97 1.88 -28.74
C PHE A 322 -2.50 1.45 -28.65
N ILE A 323 -2.17 0.15 -28.82
CA ILE A 323 -0.77 -0.33 -28.88
C ILE A 323 -0.01 0.33 -30.04
N ARG A 324 -0.64 0.40 -31.21
CA ARG A 324 -0.04 0.99 -32.41
C ARG A 324 0.23 2.49 -32.22
N ASP A 325 -0.71 3.23 -31.66
CA ASP A 325 -0.61 4.66 -31.47
C ASP A 325 0.40 5.05 -30.39
N ASN A 326 0.60 4.19 -29.40
CA ASN A 326 1.61 4.34 -28.34
C ASN A 326 2.98 3.75 -28.73
N LYS A 327 3.24 3.53 -30.03
CA LYS A 327 4.52 3.08 -30.58
C LYS A 327 5.10 1.88 -29.87
N GLY A 328 4.29 0.84 -29.70
CA GLY A 328 4.81 -0.46 -29.25
C GLY A 328 5.83 -0.98 -30.25
N ILE A 329 7.12 -0.79 -30.00
CA ILE A 329 8.20 -1.27 -30.88
C ILE A 329 8.68 -2.65 -30.41
N SER A 330 9.47 -3.33 -31.27
CA SER A 330 9.95 -4.67 -30.96
C SER A 330 11.01 -4.69 -29.87
N LEU A 331 11.20 -5.83 -29.23
CA LEU A 331 12.25 -6.03 -28.24
C LEU A 331 13.64 -5.82 -28.84
N SER A 332 13.87 -6.32 -30.05
CA SER A 332 15.14 -6.12 -30.80
C SER A 332 15.45 -4.63 -30.97
N GLU A 333 14.47 -3.84 -31.40
CA GLU A 333 14.63 -2.41 -31.60
C GLU A 333 14.89 -1.65 -30.29
N HIS A 334 14.25 -2.06 -29.18
CA HIS A 334 14.54 -1.50 -27.87
C HIS A 334 15.96 -1.83 -27.40
N ILE A 335 16.43 -3.05 -27.61
CA ILE A 335 17.79 -3.47 -27.25
C ILE A 335 18.83 -2.70 -28.10
N ASP A 336 18.62 -2.59 -29.40
CA ASP A 336 19.52 -1.86 -30.31
C ASP A 336 19.64 -0.37 -29.94
N LYS A 337 18.58 0.23 -29.45
CA LYS A 337 18.52 1.61 -28.95
C LYS A 337 18.92 1.75 -27.46
N GLY A 338 19.30 0.69 -26.77
CA GLY A 338 19.59 0.70 -25.33
C GLY A 338 18.41 1.19 -24.48
N PHE A 339 17.17 0.90 -24.90
CA PHE A 339 15.92 1.34 -24.27
C PHE A 339 15.75 2.87 -24.13
N ALA A 340 16.47 3.65 -24.95
CA ALA A 340 16.51 5.12 -24.82
C ALA A 340 15.13 5.77 -24.84
N ASP A 341 14.22 5.33 -25.70
CA ASP A 341 12.87 5.88 -25.81
C ASP A 341 12.06 5.65 -24.52
N MET A 342 12.15 4.45 -23.93
CA MET A 342 11.49 4.12 -22.67
C MET A 342 12.11 4.87 -21.49
N ILE A 343 13.43 4.93 -21.42
CA ILE A 343 14.17 5.65 -20.37
C ILE A 343 13.80 7.13 -20.38
N SER A 344 13.76 7.73 -21.59
CA SER A 344 13.33 9.13 -21.75
C SER A 344 11.88 9.36 -21.31
N PHE A 345 10.98 8.44 -21.65
CA PHE A 345 9.57 8.53 -21.24
C PHE A 345 9.41 8.43 -19.72
N MET A 346 10.19 7.58 -19.07
CA MET A 346 10.21 7.40 -17.62
C MET A 346 11.00 8.49 -16.87
N HIS A 347 11.58 9.45 -17.58
CA HIS A 347 12.42 10.52 -17.03
C HIS A 347 13.61 10.01 -16.18
N LEU A 348 14.27 8.90 -16.65
CA LEU A 348 15.38 8.21 -15.98
C LEU A 348 16.77 8.64 -16.47
#